data_c17ec6b47f4959923be68c12a327ebf8
#
_entry.id   c17ec6b47f4959923be68c12a327ebf8
#
_cell.length_a   1.000
_cell.length_b   1.000
_cell.length_c   1.000
_cell.angle_alpha   90.00
_cell.angle_beta   90.00
_cell.angle_gamma   90.00
#
_symmetry.space_group_name_H-M   'P 1'
#
loop_
_entity.id
_entity.type
_entity.pdbx_description
1 polymer ?
#
loop_
_entity_poly.entity_id
_entity_poly.type
_entity_poly.pdbx_seq_one_letter_code
_entity_poly.pdbx_strand_id
1 'polypeptide(L)'
;MNQSQSGNPFGRLIEFARPHKTGYIISVVLAMLGVAFGIVPYFATARMTIELLSGNRDLSFYMMWCLISGGGFVLKAILMGISTRASHEATFAVLSEARRKIASKLTRVPMGYILNTPSGQLKNGMVERIEQLEVPLAHVIPEMTSNLLVPIAIIIYLFILDWRMALVSLITIPVGMMCYMGMMKEYPKKYGEVVKAGNHMSATTVEYIGGIEVIKAFNQADNSYQKFTDAVHANADLILDWMKDTQKYSAIMMSVWPAALISVLPVGCLFYMSGSLSAATFITVTVLSLGIAGPLVAAMFFTDDIAKIGTVMGEIDGILNQPELVRPERKCDLQNLDIALENVHFAYEEKEVLKGIDLTIPQGKITAFVGPSGSGKSTIAKLIASFWDVTGGLITIGDKSVKEISNDQLNDLISYVSQDNYLFNDTVRNNIRMGKPEASDSEVEQIAKASGCHEFIMNLEHGYETVVGGAGGHLSGGERQRIAIARAMLKNAPIVILDEATSYTDPENEAVIQEAISRLTKGKTLIVIAHRLSTITDSDQIVVVKDGTIQAKGTHEELLKECSLYHTMWTAHMDAKEVKTV
;
A
#
# COMPACT_ATOMS: atom_id res chain seq x y z
N MET A 1 5.64 17.44 -16.09
CA MET A 1 5.55 16.01 -15.70
C MET A 1 6.61 15.23 -16.47
N ASN A 2 7.79 15.10 -15.89
CA ASN A 2 8.82 14.21 -16.42
C ASN A 2 8.37 12.77 -16.18
N GLN A 3 8.23 12.00 -17.25
CA GLN A 3 8.16 10.54 -17.20
C GLN A 3 9.50 10.05 -16.60
N SER A 4 9.56 9.96 -15.27
CA SER A 4 10.64 9.28 -14.57
C SER A 4 10.62 7.82 -15.03
N GLN A 5 11.77 7.34 -15.47
CA GLN A 5 12.10 5.99 -15.87
C GLN A 5 11.24 4.96 -15.11
N SER A 6 10.20 4.45 -15.78
CA SER A 6 9.45 3.32 -15.27
C SER A 6 10.42 2.14 -15.26
N GLY A 7 10.97 1.82 -14.11
CA GLY A 7 11.72 0.59 -13.92
C GLY A 7 10.86 -0.56 -14.44
N ASN A 8 11.48 -1.55 -15.07
CA ASN A 8 10.75 -2.73 -15.53
C ASN A 8 10.05 -3.37 -14.31
N PRO A 9 8.69 -3.39 -14.23
CA PRO A 9 7.95 -3.91 -13.08
C PRO A 9 8.35 -5.35 -12.73
N PHE A 10 8.65 -6.16 -13.74
CA PHE A 10 9.15 -7.53 -13.55
C PHE A 10 10.58 -7.54 -12.98
N GLY A 11 11.42 -6.56 -13.32
CA GLY A 11 12.77 -6.43 -12.75
C GLY A 11 12.73 -6.22 -11.24
N ARG A 12 11.82 -5.36 -10.78
CA ARG A 12 11.61 -5.10 -9.34
C ARG A 12 11.05 -6.34 -8.61
N LEU A 13 10.13 -7.04 -9.23
CA LEU A 13 9.61 -8.29 -8.67
C LEU A 13 10.72 -9.33 -8.50
N ILE A 14 11.60 -9.46 -9.49
CA ILE A 14 12.77 -10.35 -9.42
C ILE A 14 13.71 -9.92 -8.29
N GLU A 15 13.89 -8.62 -8.07
CA GLU A 15 14.69 -8.11 -6.94
C GLU A 15 14.12 -8.58 -5.60
N PHE A 16 12.80 -8.45 -5.39
CA PHE A 16 12.13 -8.96 -4.18
C PHE A 16 12.18 -10.48 -4.05
N ALA A 17 12.06 -11.21 -5.15
CA ALA A 17 12.10 -12.67 -5.16
C ALA A 17 13.51 -13.24 -4.99
N ARG A 18 14.55 -12.47 -5.31
CA ARG A 18 15.95 -12.93 -5.32
C ARG A 18 16.43 -13.56 -4.00
N PRO A 19 16.14 -13.01 -2.81
CA PRO A 19 16.50 -13.63 -1.53
C PRO A 19 15.81 -14.99 -1.31
N HIS A 20 14.63 -15.21 -1.90
CA HIS A 20 13.77 -16.37 -1.71
C HIS A 20 13.77 -17.35 -2.90
N LYS A 21 14.68 -17.17 -3.87
CA LYS A 21 14.78 -17.97 -5.11
C LYS A 21 14.86 -19.47 -4.90
N THR A 22 15.48 -19.92 -3.80
CA THR A 22 15.63 -21.34 -3.47
C THR A 22 14.28 -22.04 -3.34
N GLY A 23 13.30 -21.41 -2.68
CA GLY A 23 11.94 -21.94 -2.55
C GLY A 23 11.26 -22.13 -3.91
N TYR A 24 11.38 -21.13 -4.81
CA TYR A 24 10.84 -21.24 -6.17
C TYR A 24 11.54 -22.30 -7.01
N ILE A 25 12.87 -22.42 -6.91
CA ILE A 25 13.62 -23.47 -7.64
C ILE A 25 13.18 -24.86 -7.17
N ILE A 26 13.08 -25.09 -5.86
CA ILE A 26 12.59 -26.35 -5.30
C ILE A 26 11.18 -26.64 -5.79
N SER A 27 10.30 -25.65 -5.76
CA SER A 27 8.92 -25.76 -6.23
C SER A 27 8.87 -26.17 -7.71
N VAL A 28 9.61 -25.51 -8.58
CA VAL A 28 9.67 -25.85 -10.03
C VAL A 28 10.19 -27.28 -10.25
N VAL A 29 11.28 -27.66 -9.58
CA VAL A 29 11.84 -29.02 -9.71
C VAL A 29 10.82 -30.09 -9.28
N LEU A 30 10.15 -29.87 -8.15
CA LEU A 30 9.13 -30.81 -7.66
C LEU A 30 7.90 -30.83 -8.58
N ALA A 31 7.49 -29.69 -9.13
CA ALA A 31 6.41 -29.64 -10.12
C ALA A 31 6.78 -30.41 -11.39
N MET A 32 8.00 -30.25 -11.91
CA MET A 32 8.49 -31.01 -13.07
C MET A 32 8.47 -32.53 -12.82
N LEU A 33 8.94 -32.96 -11.65
CA LEU A 33 8.88 -34.37 -11.26
C LEU A 33 7.43 -34.85 -11.13
N GLY A 34 6.56 -34.05 -10.51
CA GLY A 34 5.13 -34.33 -10.40
C GLY A 34 4.46 -34.50 -11.77
N VAL A 35 4.83 -33.67 -12.74
CA VAL A 35 4.39 -33.79 -14.13
C VAL A 35 4.84 -35.10 -14.77
N ALA A 36 6.09 -35.49 -14.61
CA ALA A 36 6.62 -36.74 -15.15
C ALA A 36 5.80 -37.95 -14.64
N PHE A 37 5.49 -37.98 -13.34
CA PHE A 37 4.61 -39.02 -12.79
C PHE A 37 3.16 -38.89 -13.25
N GLY A 38 2.70 -37.70 -13.58
CA GLY A 38 1.36 -37.45 -14.14
C GLY A 38 1.15 -38.01 -15.56
N ILE A 39 2.21 -38.33 -16.30
CA ILE A 39 2.14 -38.98 -17.63
C ILE A 39 1.99 -40.50 -17.49
N VAL A 40 2.43 -41.11 -16.39
CA VAL A 40 2.37 -42.56 -16.16
C VAL A 40 0.98 -43.19 -16.39
N PRO A 41 -0.14 -42.61 -15.91
CA PRO A 41 -1.49 -43.12 -16.17
C PRO A 41 -1.82 -43.22 -17.67
N TYR A 42 -1.38 -42.30 -18.50
CA TYR A 42 -1.63 -42.35 -19.95
C TYR A 42 -0.87 -43.51 -20.59
N PHE A 43 0.39 -43.72 -20.21
CA PHE A 43 1.16 -44.88 -20.67
C PHE A 43 0.56 -46.21 -20.20
N ALA A 44 0.15 -46.26 -18.92
CA ALA A 44 -0.47 -47.46 -18.36
C ALA A 44 -1.77 -47.81 -19.12
N THR A 45 -2.62 -46.81 -19.37
CA THR A 45 -3.87 -46.99 -20.12
C THR A 45 -3.61 -47.46 -21.54
N ALA A 46 -2.65 -46.85 -22.27
CA ALA A 46 -2.29 -47.27 -23.62
C ALA A 46 -1.79 -48.72 -23.61
N ARG A 47 -0.91 -49.08 -22.68
CA ARG A 47 -0.35 -50.42 -22.57
C ARG A 47 -1.42 -51.48 -22.26
N MET A 48 -2.30 -51.21 -21.29
CA MET A 48 -3.41 -52.08 -20.96
C MET A 48 -4.36 -52.30 -22.15
N THR A 49 -4.66 -51.22 -22.89
CA THR A 49 -5.55 -51.30 -24.06
C THR A 49 -4.93 -52.13 -25.18
N ILE A 50 -3.64 -51.97 -25.45
CA ILE A 50 -2.91 -52.76 -26.47
C ILE A 50 -2.95 -54.25 -26.14
N GLU A 51 -2.62 -54.65 -24.91
CA GLU A 51 -2.60 -56.03 -24.46
C GLU A 51 -4.01 -56.64 -24.43
N LEU A 52 -5.03 -55.87 -24.06
CA LEU A 52 -6.43 -56.32 -24.10
C LEU A 52 -6.86 -56.68 -25.53
N LEU A 53 -6.53 -55.83 -26.50
CA LEU A 53 -6.86 -56.05 -27.91
C LEU A 53 -6.02 -57.19 -28.55
N SER A 54 -4.84 -57.48 -28.02
CA SER A 54 -4.02 -58.63 -28.41
C SER A 54 -4.54 -59.96 -27.83
N GLY A 55 -5.59 -59.95 -27.01
CA GLY A 55 -6.22 -61.09 -26.41
C GLY A 55 -5.62 -61.55 -25.07
N ASN A 56 -4.71 -60.79 -24.50
CA ASN A 56 -4.20 -61.07 -23.17
C ASN A 56 -5.32 -60.91 -22.13
N ARG A 57 -5.60 -61.95 -21.33
CA ARG A 57 -6.62 -61.95 -20.26
C ARG A 57 -6.03 -62.18 -18.88
N ASP A 58 -4.73 -62.01 -18.73
CA ASP A 58 -4.07 -62.11 -17.43
C ASP A 58 -4.43 -60.97 -16.53
N LEU A 59 -5.28 -61.23 -15.54
CA LEU A 59 -5.73 -60.25 -14.56
C LEU A 59 -4.57 -59.61 -13.77
N SER A 60 -3.52 -60.39 -13.51
CA SER A 60 -2.35 -59.94 -12.76
C SER A 60 -1.62 -58.80 -13.49
N PHE A 61 -1.52 -58.89 -14.81
CA PHE A 61 -0.97 -57.84 -15.66
C PHE A 61 -1.74 -56.53 -15.54
N TYR A 62 -3.08 -56.57 -15.63
CA TYR A 62 -3.91 -55.37 -15.54
C TYR A 62 -3.87 -54.75 -14.13
N MET A 63 -3.92 -55.60 -13.09
CA MET A 63 -3.79 -55.12 -11.71
C MET A 63 -2.45 -54.42 -11.46
N MET A 64 -1.35 -54.98 -11.98
CA MET A 64 -0.03 -54.35 -11.87
C MET A 64 -0.02 -52.95 -12.52
N TRP A 65 -0.53 -52.80 -13.75
CA TRP A 65 -0.58 -51.52 -14.44
C TRP A 65 -1.55 -50.53 -13.79
N CYS A 66 -2.65 -51.00 -13.21
CA CYS A 66 -3.54 -50.18 -12.40
C CYS A 66 -2.82 -49.63 -11.13
N LEU A 67 -2.04 -50.50 -10.46
CA LEU A 67 -1.24 -50.09 -9.30
C LEU A 67 -0.15 -49.06 -9.68
N ILE A 68 0.54 -49.29 -10.82
CA ILE A 68 1.54 -48.34 -11.35
C ILE A 68 0.88 -47.00 -11.68
N SER A 69 -0.27 -47.00 -12.34
CA SER A 69 -1.04 -45.82 -12.67
C SER A 69 -1.48 -45.08 -11.41
N GLY A 70 -2.06 -45.79 -10.45
CA GLY A 70 -2.47 -45.24 -9.15
C GLY A 70 -1.29 -44.67 -8.36
N GLY A 71 -0.17 -45.40 -8.32
CA GLY A 71 1.07 -44.94 -7.68
C GLY A 71 1.63 -43.69 -8.32
N GLY A 72 1.63 -43.62 -9.66
CA GLY A 72 2.03 -42.41 -10.40
C GLY A 72 1.16 -41.21 -10.07
N PHE A 73 -0.17 -41.40 -9.99
CA PHE A 73 -1.11 -40.34 -9.64
C PHE A 73 -0.92 -39.86 -8.19
N VAL A 74 -0.76 -40.77 -7.23
CA VAL A 74 -0.50 -40.44 -5.82
C VAL A 74 0.82 -39.66 -5.68
N LEU A 75 1.89 -40.13 -6.34
CA LEU A 75 3.20 -39.48 -6.28
C LEU A 75 3.16 -38.09 -6.93
N LYS A 76 2.43 -37.92 -8.05
CA LYS A 76 2.14 -36.59 -8.61
C LYS A 76 1.48 -35.70 -7.59
N ALA A 77 0.42 -36.16 -6.92
CA ALA A 77 -0.31 -35.36 -5.93
C ALA A 77 0.58 -34.91 -4.76
N ILE A 78 1.42 -35.82 -4.24
CA ILE A 78 2.37 -35.53 -3.17
C ILE A 78 3.42 -34.51 -3.63
N LEU A 79 4.05 -34.70 -4.77
CA LEU A 79 5.09 -33.83 -5.29
C LEU A 79 4.53 -32.43 -5.60
N MET A 80 3.34 -32.34 -6.19
CA MET A 80 2.67 -31.07 -6.44
C MET A 80 2.30 -30.38 -5.13
N GLY A 81 1.81 -31.10 -4.12
CA GLY A 81 1.50 -30.53 -2.80
C GLY A 81 2.74 -29.92 -2.11
N ILE A 82 3.89 -30.63 -2.16
CA ILE A 82 5.14 -30.13 -1.60
C ILE A 82 5.65 -28.93 -2.42
N SER A 83 5.55 -29.00 -3.76
CA SER A 83 5.90 -27.91 -4.68
C SER A 83 5.11 -26.64 -4.37
N THR A 84 3.79 -26.74 -4.27
CA THR A 84 2.89 -25.62 -3.96
C THR A 84 3.22 -25.02 -2.57
N ARG A 85 3.45 -25.88 -1.56
CA ARG A 85 3.86 -25.40 -0.24
C ARG A 85 5.15 -24.59 -0.30
N ALA A 86 6.19 -25.08 -0.96
CA ALA A 86 7.47 -24.38 -1.10
C ALA A 86 7.32 -23.02 -1.83
N SER A 87 6.46 -22.98 -2.85
CA SER A 87 6.14 -21.76 -3.59
C SER A 87 5.40 -20.74 -2.71
N HIS A 88 4.39 -21.17 -1.95
CA HIS A 88 3.67 -20.29 -1.04
C HIS A 88 4.56 -19.71 0.07
N GLU A 89 5.41 -20.54 0.70
CA GLU A 89 6.35 -20.07 1.73
C GLU A 89 7.30 -18.99 1.16
N ALA A 90 7.83 -19.20 -0.05
CA ALA A 90 8.66 -18.19 -0.73
C ALA A 90 7.85 -16.92 -1.08
N THR A 91 6.63 -17.08 -1.56
CA THR A 91 5.75 -15.96 -1.93
C THR A 91 5.40 -15.10 -0.73
N PHE A 92 4.96 -15.68 0.39
CA PHE A 92 4.67 -14.89 1.59
C PHE A 92 5.89 -14.14 2.12
N ALA A 93 7.08 -14.70 2.00
CA ALA A 93 8.31 -13.99 2.34
C ALA A 93 8.55 -12.77 1.42
N VAL A 94 8.30 -12.90 0.11
CA VAL A 94 8.37 -11.79 -0.87
C VAL A 94 7.34 -10.71 -0.53
N LEU A 95 6.09 -11.08 -0.26
CA LEU A 95 5.02 -10.13 0.11
C LEU A 95 5.36 -9.38 1.41
N SER A 96 5.90 -10.09 2.41
CA SER A 96 6.35 -9.49 3.67
C SER A 96 7.47 -8.47 3.44
N GLU A 97 8.44 -8.79 2.58
CA GLU A 97 9.54 -7.88 2.21
C GLU A 97 9.02 -6.63 1.50
N ALA A 98 8.08 -6.79 0.55
CA ALA A 98 7.46 -5.67 -0.15
C ALA A 98 6.72 -4.73 0.83
N ARG A 99 5.93 -5.30 1.76
CA ARG A 99 5.23 -4.52 2.80
C ARG A 99 6.21 -3.74 3.68
N ARG A 100 7.30 -4.39 4.12
CA ARG A 100 8.33 -3.72 4.93
C ARG A 100 9.01 -2.57 4.20
N LYS A 101 9.35 -2.76 2.91
CA LYS A 101 9.97 -1.71 2.09
C LYS A 101 9.03 -0.53 1.90
N ILE A 102 7.73 -0.76 1.63
CA ILE A 102 6.75 0.32 1.53
C ILE A 102 6.59 1.04 2.87
N ALA A 103 6.41 0.32 3.97
CA ALA A 103 6.29 0.92 5.30
C ALA A 103 7.50 1.80 5.64
N SER A 104 8.71 1.28 5.43
CA SER A 104 9.96 2.04 5.61
C SER A 104 10.07 3.23 4.65
N LYS A 105 9.56 3.13 3.41
CA LYS A 105 9.54 4.23 2.45
C LYS A 105 8.64 5.37 2.92
N LEU A 106 7.43 5.04 3.40
CA LEU A 106 6.46 6.03 3.86
C LEU A 106 6.96 6.87 5.05
N THR A 107 7.87 6.35 5.87
CA THR A 107 8.49 7.13 6.96
C THR A 107 9.57 8.11 6.48
N ARG A 108 10.02 8.03 5.22
CA ARG A 108 11.11 8.83 4.68
C ARG A 108 10.70 9.80 3.58
N VAL A 109 9.51 9.63 3.01
CA VAL A 109 8.96 10.56 2.02
C VAL A 109 8.51 11.87 2.69
N PRO A 110 8.49 13.01 1.96
CA PRO A 110 7.91 14.23 2.48
C PRO A 110 6.46 14.04 2.92
N MET A 111 6.06 14.69 4.03
CA MET A 111 4.70 14.59 4.56
C MET A 111 3.63 15.01 3.54
N GLY A 112 3.98 15.88 2.58
CA GLY A 112 3.10 16.28 1.48
C GLY A 112 2.59 15.10 0.66
N TYR A 113 3.43 14.13 0.38
CA TYR A 113 2.99 12.91 -0.30
C TYR A 113 1.93 12.15 0.51
N ILE A 114 2.14 12.03 1.83
CA ILE A 114 1.20 11.33 2.72
C ILE A 114 -0.13 12.07 2.83
N LEU A 115 -0.10 13.40 2.98
CA LEU A 115 -1.30 14.24 3.16
C LEU A 115 -2.12 14.39 1.87
N ASN A 116 -1.45 14.42 0.71
CA ASN A 116 -2.11 14.55 -0.59
C ASN A 116 -2.60 13.19 -1.14
N THR A 117 -2.14 12.08 -0.56
CA THR A 117 -2.59 10.74 -0.97
C THR A 117 -3.68 10.24 -0.02
N PRO A 118 -4.89 9.91 -0.51
CA PRO A 118 -5.95 9.37 0.33
C PRO A 118 -5.46 8.14 1.12
N SER A 119 -5.73 8.11 2.43
CA SER A 119 -5.30 7.01 3.31
C SER A 119 -5.80 5.64 2.84
N GLY A 120 -6.99 5.59 2.24
CA GLY A 120 -7.52 4.40 1.60
C GLY A 120 -6.68 3.91 0.41
N GLN A 121 -6.09 4.82 -0.37
CA GLN A 121 -5.20 4.46 -1.48
C GLN A 121 -3.86 3.90 -0.96
N LEU A 122 -3.28 4.50 0.09
CA LEU A 122 -2.07 3.99 0.73
C LEU A 122 -2.31 2.61 1.36
N LYS A 123 -3.43 2.44 2.10
CA LYS A 123 -3.84 1.13 2.65
C LYS A 123 -3.99 0.09 1.54
N ASN A 124 -4.69 0.43 0.46
CA ASN A 124 -4.88 -0.46 -0.68
C ASN A 124 -3.52 -0.90 -1.27
N GLY A 125 -2.60 0.05 -1.50
CA GLY A 125 -1.25 -0.23 -1.98
C GLY A 125 -0.44 -1.15 -1.07
N MET A 126 -0.53 -0.95 0.26
CA MET A 126 0.25 -1.71 1.26
C MET A 126 -0.32 -3.10 1.55
N VAL A 127 -1.63 -3.29 1.47
CA VAL A 127 -2.30 -4.52 1.89
C VAL A 127 -2.89 -5.24 0.69
N GLU A 128 -3.91 -4.67 0.07
CA GLU A 128 -4.74 -5.36 -0.92
C GLU A 128 -4.00 -5.62 -2.23
N ARG A 129 -3.22 -4.63 -2.72
CA ARG A 129 -2.45 -4.77 -3.97
C ARG A 129 -1.30 -5.78 -3.82
N ILE A 130 -0.60 -5.76 -2.70
CA ILE A 130 0.45 -6.75 -2.45
C ILE A 130 -0.14 -8.15 -2.33
N GLU A 131 -1.30 -8.31 -1.67
CA GLU A 131 -2.00 -9.60 -1.56
C GLU A 131 -2.38 -10.16 -2.92
N GLN A 132 -2.77 -9.32 -3.88
CA GLN A 132 -3.08 -9.75 -5.25
C GLN A 132 -1.88 -10.38 -5.99
N LEU A 133 -0.65 -10.23 -5.50
CA LEU A 133 0.53 -10.91 -6.02
C LEU A 133 0.68 -12.36 -5.51
N GLU A 134 -0.07 -12.77 -4.48
CA GLU A 134 0.05 -14.11 -3.90
C GLU A 134 -0.22 -15.20 -4.94
N VAL A 135 -1.41 -15.21 -5.50
CA VAL A 135 -1.81 -16.24 -6.48
C VAL A 135 -0.88 -16.26 -7.69
N PRO A 136 -0.58 -15.12 -8.36
CA PRO A 136 0.37 -15.11 -9.46
C PRO A 136 1.74 -15.67 -9.09
N LEU A 137 2.32 -15.27 -7.97
CA LEU A 137 3.67 -15.71 -7.58
C LEU A 137 3.71 -17.16 -7.12
N ALA A 138 2.69 -17.60 -6.37
CA ALA A 138 2.65 -18.96 -5.84
C ALA A 138 2.35 -20.01 -6.90
N HIS A 139 1.52 -19.68 -7.90
CA HIS A 139 1.00 -20.65 -8.87
C HIS A 139 1.59 -20.50 -10.27
N VAL A 140 1.77 -19.26 -10.81
CA VAL A 140 2.28 -19.09 -12.18
C VAL A 140 3.64 -19.76 -12.35
N ILE A 141 4.57 -19.60 -11.41
CA ILE A 141 5.94 -20.12 -11.57
C ILE A 141 5.94 -21.66 -11.65
N PRO A 142 5.43 -22.43 -10.66
CA PRO A 142 5.47 -23.89 -10.71
C PRO A 142 4.44 -24.49 -11.70
N GLU A 143 3.22 -23.98 -11.73
CA GLU A 143 2.14 -24.58 -12.51
C GLU A 143 2.24 -24.26 -14.00
N MET A 144 2.59 -23.03 -14.39
CA MET A 144 2.82 -22.70 -15.78
C MET A 144 3.99 -23.50 -16.35
N THR A 145 5.08 -23.65 -15.57
CA THR A 145 6.22 -24.48 -15.98
C THR A 145 5.78 -25.92 -16.21
N SER A 146 5.01 -26.51 -15.28
CA SER A 146 4.52 -27.88 -15.40
C SER A 146 3.53 -28.02 -16.55
N ASN A 147 2.59 -27.09 -16.71
CA ASN A 147 1.57 -27.11 -17.76
C ASN A 147 2.15 -26.90 -19.17
N LEU A 148 3.32 -26.30 -19.32
CA LEU A 148 4.03 -26.20 -20.59
C LEU A 148 4.89 -27.44 -20.88
N LEU A 149 5.53 -28.01 -19.86
CA LEU A 149 6.43 -29.15 -20.03
C LEU A 149 5.71 -30.46 -20.36
N VAL A 150 4.50 -30.69 -19.80
CA VAL A 150 3.71 -31.92 -20.10
C VAL A 150 3.42 -32.05 -21.59
N PRO A 151 2.77 -31.08 -22.25
CA PRO A 151 2.49 -31.15 -23.68
C PRO A 151 3.77 -31.32 -24.50
N ILE A 152 4.84 -30.59 -24.16
CA ILE A 152 6.13 -30.69 -24.88
C ILE A 152 6.68 -32.10 -24.79
N ALA A 153 6.70 -32.73 -23.61
CA ALA A 153 7.18 -34.10 -23.43
C ALA A 153 6.33 -35.09 -24.21
N ILE A 154 5.00 -34.97 -24.16
CA ILE A 154 4.08 -35.80 -24.93
C ILE A 154 4.31 -35.62 -26.43
N ILE A 155 4.40 -34.41 -26.92
CA ILE A 155 4.61 -34.11 -28.34
C ILE A 155 5.93 -34.70 -28.83
N ILE A 156 7.03 -34.54 -28.10
CA ILE A 156 8.33 -35.15 -28.46
C ILE A 156 8.19 -36.65 -28.57
N TYR A 157 7.51 -37.30 -27.61
CA TYR A 157 7.32 -38.72 -27.63
C TYR A 157 6.43 -39.17 -28.80
N LEU A 158 5.38 -38.44 -29.15
CA LEU A 158 4.54 -38.71 -30.33
C LEU A 158 5.34 -38.64 -31.63
N PHE A 159 6.26 -37.65 -31.76
CA PHE A 159 7.15 -37.57 -32.93
C PHE A 159 8.10 -38.75 -33.05
N ILE A 160 8.55 -39.34 -31.93
CA ILE A 160 9.38 -40.56 -31.92
C ILE A 160 8.56 -41.78 -32.37
N LEU A 161 7.26 -41.84 -32.00
CA LEU A 161 6.39 -42.95 -32.36
C LEU A 161 5.98 -42.93 -33.84
N ASP A 162 5.40 -41.83 -34.29
CA ASP A 162 5.03 -41.61 -35.70
C ASP A 162 4.83 -40.09 -35.93
N TRP A 163 5.73 -39.49 -36.73
CA TRP A 163 5.71 -38.04 -36.98
C TRP A 163 4.44 -37.56 -37.67
N ARG A 164 3.80 -38.41 -38.50
CA ARG A 164 2.55 -38.06 -39.21
C ARG A 164 1.41 -37.94 -38.23
N MET A 165 1.27 -38.90 -37.33
CA MET A 165 0.25 -38.89 -36.29
C MET A 165 0.52 -37.80 -35.24
N ALA A 166 1.79 -37.48 -34.95
CA ALA A 166 2.14 -36.32 -34.13
C ALA A 166 1.62 -35.03 -34.74
N LEU A 167 1.85 -34.78 -36.03
CA LEU A 167 1.31 -33.63 -36.74
C LEU A 167 -0.22 -33.56 -36.73
N VAL A 168 -0.88 -34.73 -36.93
CA VAL A 168 -2.33 -34.85 -36.87
C VAL A 168 -2.89 -34.48 -35.49
N SER A 169 -2.21 -34.87 -34.40
CA SER A 169 -2.61 -34.55 -33.04
C SER A 169 -2.47 -33.04 -32.69
N LEU A 170 -1.66 -32.33 -33.46
CA LEU A 170 -1.43 -30.89 -33.27
C LEU A 170 -2.36 -30.00 -34.10
N ILE A 171 -3.21 -30.55 -35.00
CA ILE A 171 -4.06 -29.74 -35.88
C ILE A 171 -4.99 -28.79 -35.13
N THR A 172 -5.48 -29.17 -33.96
CA THR A 172 -6.39 -28.34 -33.16
C THR A 172 -5.67 -27.16 -32.46
N ILE A 173 -4.35 -27.24 -32.24
CA ILE A 173 -3.57 -26.24 -31.53
C ILE A 173 -3.50 -24.88 -32.31
N PRO A 174 -3.13 -24.86 -33.60
CA PRO A 174 -3.14 -23.61 -34.38
C PRO A 174 -4.50 -22.91 -34.40
N VAL A 175 -5.59 -23.66 -34.52
CA VAL A 175 -6.95 -23.10 -34.51
C VAL A 175 -7.26 -22.44 -33.17
N GLY A 176 -6.98 -23.13 -32.06
CA GLY A 176 -7.15 -22.57 -30.73
C GLY A 176 -6.24 -21.37 -30.48
N MET A 177 -4.99 -21.40 -30.97
CA MET A 177 -4.04 -20.27 -30.86
C MET A 177 -4.53 -19.05 -31.65
N MET A 178 -5.11 -19.21 -32.83
CA MET A 178 -5.73 -18.11 -33.58
C MET A 178 -6.89 -17.48 -32.80
N CYS A 179 -7.73 -18.28 -32.16
CA CYS A 179 -8.79 -17.80 -31.30
C CYS A 179 -8.24 -17.05 -30.09
N TYR A 180 -7.21 -17.60 -29.44
CA TYR A 180 -6.54 -16.93 -28.34
C TYR A 180 -5.94 -15.58 -28.74
N MET A 181 -5.23 -15.51 -29.85
CA MET A 181 -4.70 -14.23 -30.37
C MET A 181 -5.82 -13.22 -30.69
N GLY A 182 -6.96 -13.71 -31.20
CA GLY A 182 -8.15 -12.89 -31.42
C GLY A 182 -8.71 -12.30 -30.12
N MET A 183 -8.73 -13.10 -29.05
CA MET A 183 -9.14 -12.67 -27.71
C MET A 183 -8.14 -11.66 -27.09
N MET A 184 -6.85 -11.85 -27.31
CA MET A 184 -5.77 -11.02 -26.75
C MET A 184 -5.55 -9.70 -27.48
N LYS A 185 -6.10 -9.52 -28.69
CA LYS A 185 -5.82 -8.36 -29.56
C LYS A 185 -6.07 -7.00 -28.88
N GLU A 186 -7.14 -6.86 -28.11
CA GLU A 186 -7.52 -5.64 -27.40
C GLU A 186 -7.40 -5.76 -25.88
N TYR A 187 -6.86 -6.87 -25.39
CA TYR A 187 -6.78 -7.19 -23.96
C TYR A 187 -6.18 -6.05 -23.12
N PRO A 188 -5.00 -5.47 -23.43
CA PRO A 188 -4.40 -4.46 -22.57
C PRO A 188 -5.27 -3.19 -22.44
N LYS A 189 -5.96 -2.82 -23.54
CA LYS A 189 -6.85 -1.65 -23.55
C LYS A 189 -8.10 -1.92 -22.70
N LYS A 190 -8.80 -3.01 -22.98
CA LYS A 190 -10.03 -3.40 -22.28
C LYS A 190 -9.77 -3.64 -20.78
N TYR A 191 -8.70 -4.32 -20.45
CA TYR A 191 -8.27 -4.52 -19.06
C TYR A 191 -8.02 -3.18 -18.35
N GLY A 192 -7.31 -2.25 -19.00
CA GLY A 192 -7.07 -0.92 -18.47
C GLY A 192 -8.37 -0.11 -18.25
N GLU A 193 -9.35 -0.22 -19.13
CA GLU A 193 -10.67 0.42 -18.99
C GLU A 193 -11.43 -0.15 -17.78
N VAL A 194 -11.47 -1.47 -17.62
CA VAL A 194 -12.11 -2.14 -16.48
C VAL A 194 -11.44 -1.78 -15.16
N VAL A 195 -10.11 -1.74 -15.11
CA VAL A 195 -9.37 -1.33 -13.92
C VAL A 195 -9.70 0.12 -13.53
N LYS A 196 -9.77 1.03 -14.50
CA LYS A 196 -10.14 2.44 -14.24
C LYS A 196 -11.57 2.57 -13.72
N ALA A 197 -12.53 1.86 -14.34
CA ALA A 197 -13.91 1.86 -13.88
C ALA A 197 -14.06 1.25 -12.47
N GLY A 198 -13.34 0.15 -12.18
CA GLY A 198 -13.29 -0.45 -10.85
C GLY A 198 -12.72 0.49 -9.78
N ASN A 199 -11.65 1.22 -10.10
CA ASN A 199 -11.08 2.23 -9.19
C ASN A 199 -12.05 3.39 -8.96
N HIS A 200 -12.76 3.84 -10.01
CA HIS A 200 -13.79 4.88 -9.87
C HIS A 200 -14.96 4.41 -9.02
N MET A 201 -15.46 3.21 -9.24
CA MET A 201 -16.51 2.60 -8.41
C MET A 201 -16.08 2.51 -6.94
N SER A 202 -14.85 2.05 -6.68
CA SER A 202 -14.31 1.96 -5.30
C SER A 202 -14.21 3.33 -4.64
N ALA A 203 -13.74 4.34 -5.35
CA ALA A 203 -13.64 5.72 -4.84
C ALA A 203 -15.05 6.29 -4.51
N THR A 204 -16.02 6.09 -5.41
CA THR A 204 -17.41 6.50 -5.19
C THR A 204 -18.06 5.78 -4.01
N THR A 205 -17.73 4.50 -3.81
CA THR A 205 -18.19 3.72 -2.65
C THR A 205 -17.67 4.31 -1.33
N VAL A 206 -16.38 4.64 -1.27
CA VAL A 206 -15.77 5.28 -0.09
C VAL A 206 -16.38 6.65 0.18
N GLU A 207 -16.59 7.47 -0.86
CA GLU A 207 -17.27 8.77 -0.76
C GLU A 207 -18.70 8.62 -0.22
N TYR A 208 -19.47 7.65 -0.75
CA TYR A 208 -20.83 7.38 -0.31
C TYR A 208 -20.89 6.95 1.17
N ILE A 209 -20.03 6.02 1.59
CA ILE A 209 -19.96 5.56 2.97
C ILE A 209 -19.48 6.68 3.90
N GLY A 210 -18.43 7.41 3.52
CA GLY A 210 -17.87 8.50 4.32
C GLY A 210 -18.82 9.69 4.47
N GLY A 211 -19.69 9.92 3.47
CA GLY A 211 -20.70 10.99 3.47
C GLY A 211 -22.06 10.59 4.01
N ILE A 212 -22.26 9.35 4.53
CA ILE A 212 -23.59 8.81 4.85
C ILE A 212 -24.36 9.66 5.88
N GLU A 213 -23.68 10.28 6.82
CA GLU A 213 -24.30 11.18 7.81
C GLU A 213 -24.89 12.43 7.14
N VAL A 214 -24.15 13.03 6.21
CA VAL A 214 -24.60 14.20 5.44
C VAL A 214 -25.77 13.81 4.53
N ILE A 215 -25.65 12.68 3.85
CA ILE A 215 -26.71 12.15 2.97
C ILE A 215 -28.01 11.97 3.76
N LYS A 216 -27.93 11.39 4.97
CA LYS A 216 -29.09 11.20 5.86
C LYS A 216 -29.61 12.53 6.42
N ALA A 217 -28.73 13.41 6.88
CA ALA A 217 -29.13 14.69 7.48
C ALA A 217 -29.86 15.62 6.50
N PHE A 218 -29.44 15.60 5.20
CA PHE A 218 -30.01 16.46 4.15
C PHE A 218 -31.01 15.74 3.24
N ASN A 219 -31.38 14.49 3.55
CA ASN A 219 -32.30 13.65 2.77
C ASN A 219 -31.92 13.57 1.27
N GLN A 220 -30.61 13.45 0.99
CA GLN A 220 -30.06 13.34 -0.37
C GLN A 220 -29.80 11.88 -0.78
N ALA A 221 -30.56 10.95 -0.23
CA ALA A 221 -30.39 9.52 -0.46
C ALA A 221 -30.47 9.17 -1.96
N ASP A 222 -31.47 9.72 -2.68
CA ASP A 222 -31.68 9.39 -4.08
C ASP A 222 -30.54 9.85 -5.00
N ASN A 223 -30.10 11.10 -4.88
CA ASN A 223 -29.02 11.65 -5.73
C ASN A 223 -27.66 10.99 -5.47
N SER A 224 -27.32 10.76 -4.20
CA SER A 224 -26.06 10.11 -3.83
C SER A 224 -26.06 8.64 -4.17
N TYR A 225 -27.20 7.97 -4.05
CA TYR A 225 -27.42 6.60 -4.47
C TYR A 225 -27.29 6.46 -6.00
N GLN A 226 -27.84 7.43 -6.77
CA GLN A 226 -27.74 7.44 -8.23
C GLN A 226 -26.28 7.45 -8.68
N LYS A 227 -25.44 8.37 -8.15
CA LYS A 227 -24.00 8.44 -8.46
C LYS A 227 -23.29 7.11 -8.22
N PHE A 228 -23.58 6.46 -7.09
CA PHE A 228 -23.02 5.15 -6.77
C PHE A 228 -23.50 4.08 -7.75
N THR A 229 -24.81 4.03 -8.01
CA THR A 229 -25.43 3.07 -8.94
C THR A 229 -24.87 3.22 -10.34
N ASP A 230 -24.71 4.45 -10.85
CA ASP A 230 -24.14 4.73 -12.15
C ASP A 230 -22.69 4.22 -12.27
N ALA A 231 -21.87 4.40 -11.22
CA ALA A 231 -20.52 3.88 -11.19
C ALA A 231 -20.46 2.34 -11.19
N VAL A 232 -21.40 1.69 -10.48
CA VAL A 232 -21.55 0.22 -10.49
C VAL A 232 -21.98 -0.28 -11.88
N HIS A 233 -22.99 0.35 -12.50
CA HIS A 233 -23.43 -0.02 -13.83
C HIS A 233 -22.34 0.20 -14.88
N ALA A 234 -21.65 1.34 -14.86
CA ALA A 234 -20.55 1.62 -15.78
C ALA A 234 -19.44 0.55 -15.72
N ASN A 235 -19.08 0.10 -14.52
CA ASN A 235 -18.11 -0.97 -14.35
C ASN A 235 -18.65 -2.32 -14.85
N ALA A 236 -19.91 -2.65 -14.55
CA ALA A 236 -20.53 -3.89 -14.98
C ALA A 236 -20.70 -3.95 -16.50
N ASP A 237 -21.14 -2.86 -17.14
CA ASP A 237 -21.34 -2.78 -18.58
C ASP A 237 -20.02 -2.96 -19.34
N LEU A 238 -18.93 -2.35 -18.88
CA LEU A 238 -17.60 -2.55 -19.47
C LEU A 238 -17.15 -4.01 -19.40
N ILE A 239 -17.36 -4.68 -18.26
CA ILE A 239 -17.04 -6.11 -18.10
C ILE A 239 -17.91 -6.96 -19.05
N LEU A 240 -19.22 -6.70 -19.08
CA LEU A 240 -20.16 -7.45 -19.94
C LEU A 240 -19.84 -7.28 -21.42
N ASP A 241 -19.50 -6.06 -21.88
CA ASP A 241 -19.13 -5.81 -23.27
C ASP A 241 -17.81 -6.49 -23.62
N TRP A 242 -16.83 -6.46 -22.73
CA TRP A 242 -15.58 -7.21 -22.92
C TRP A 242 -15.84 -8.72 -22.99
N MET A 243 -16.68 -9.27 -22.10
CA MET A 243 -17.06 -10.69 -22.13
C MET A 243 -17.77 -11.04 -23.45
N LYS A 244 -18.72 -10.23 -23.93
CA LYS A 244 -19.40 -10.47 -25.22
C LYS A 244 -18.42 -10.50 -26.40
N ASP A 245 -17.45 -9.58 -26.42
CA ASP A 245 -16.45 -9.50 -27.49
C ASP A 245 -15.53 -10.71 -27.52
N THR A 246 -15.17 -11.26 -26.35
CA THR A 246 -14.22 -12.36 -26.21
C THR A 246 -14.87 -13.75 -26.19
N GLN A 247 -16.16 -13.85 -25.81
CA GLN A 247 -16.87 -15.13 -25.60
C GLN A 247 -16.86 -16.05 -26.82
N LYS A 248 -17.02 -15.49 -28.05
CA LYS A 248 -16.98 -16.29 -29.28
C LYS A 248 -15.63 -16.98 -29.50
N TYR A 249 -14.54 -16.27 -29.24
CA TYR A 249 -13.18 -16.82 -29.33
C TYR A 249 -12.92 -17.86 -28.23
N SER A 250 -13.31 -17.52 -27.00
CA SER A 250 -13.19 -18.41 -25.85
C SER A 250 -13.99 -19.70 -26.03
N ALA A 251 -15.25 -19.61 -26.52
CA ALA A 251 -16.08 -20.78 -26.76
C ALA A 251 -15.51 -21.72 -27.83
N ILE A 252 -15.03 -21.16 -28.96
CA ILE A 252 -14.40 -21.95 -30.03
C ILE A 252 -13.11 -22.60 -29.48
N MET A 253 -12.27 -21.83 -28.80
CA MET A 253 -11.02 -22.33 -28.24
C MET A 253 -11.23 -23.48 -27.25
N MET A 254 -12.15 -23.31 -26.30
CA MET A 254 -12.49 -24.31 -25.27
C MET A 254 -13.12 -25.59 -25.87
N SER A 255 -13.75 -25.46 -27.04
CA SER A 255 -14.33 -26.63 -27.76
C SER A 255 -13.32 -27.32 -28.64
N VAL A 256 -12.49 -26.55 -29.37
CA VAL A 256 -11.59 -27.13 -30.41
C VAL A 256 -10.31 -27.69 -29.80
N TRP A 257 -9.74 -27.06 -28.80
CA TRP A 257 -8.46 -27.53 -28.24
C TRP A 257 -8.51 -28.95 -27.65
N PRO A 258 -9.51 -29.31 -26.79
CA PRO A 258 -9.61 -30.63 -26.26
C PRO A 258 -10.01 -31.70 -27.32
N ALA A 259 -10.45 -31.24 -28.46
CA ALA A 259 -11.02 -32.13 -29.50
C ALA A 259 -9.97 -32.81 -30.42
N ALA A 260 -8.76 -33.06 -29.90
CA ALA A 260 -7.69 -33.73 -30.67
C ALA A 260 -8.14 -35.05 -31.33
N LEU A 261 -9.09 -35.78 -30.73
CA LEU A 261 -9.64 -37.00 -31.29
C LEU A 261 -10.38 -36.82 -32.63
N ILE A 262 -10.89 -35.61 -32.91
CA ILE A 262 -11.58 -35.31 -34.19
C ILE A 262 -10.61 -35.49 -35.37
N SER A 263 -9.33 -35.19 -35.20
CA SER A 263 -8.29 -35.39 -36.21
C SER A 263 -7.61 -36.76 -36.09
N VAL A 264 -7.26 -37.16 -34.86
CA VAL A 264 -6.46 -38.35 -34.58
C VAL A 264 -7.21 -39.64 -34.95
N LEU A 265 -8.50 -39.76 -34.62
CA LEU A 265 -9.24 -41.00 -34.88
C LEU A 265 -9.45 -41.27 -36.38
N PRO A 266 -10.04 -40.33 -37.19
CA PRO A 266 -10.28 -40.63 -38.60
C PRO A 266 -8.98 -40.85 -39.37
N VAL A 267 -7.96 -40.00 -39.19
CA VAL A 267 -6.70 -40.12 -39.91
C VAL A 267 -5.90 -41.34 -39.45
N GLY A 268 -5.91 -41.65 -38.14
CA GLY A 268 -5.28 -42.83 -37.57
C GLY A 268 -5.94 -44.11 -38.06
N CYS A 269 -7.28 -44.17 -38.18
CA CYS A 269 -7.99 -45.27 -38.80
C CYS A 269 -7.57 -45.49 -40.26
N LEU A 270 -7.46 -44.42 -41.06
CA LEU A 270 -7.02 -44.54 -42.46
C LEU A 270 -5.59 -45.09 -42.56
N PHE A 271 -4.65 -44.65 -41.73
CA PHE A 271 -3.29 -45.16 -41.71
C PHE A 271 -3.22 -46.61 -41.20
N TYR A 272 -4.04 -46.96 -40.23
CA TYR A 272 -4.16 -48.34 -39.75
C TYR A 272 -4.73 -49.27 -40.84
N MET A 273 -5.83 -48.89 -41.48
CA MET A 273 -6.45 -49.65 -42.57
C MET A 273 -5.53 -49.81 -43.77
N SER A 274 -4.69 -48.83 -44.08
CA SER A 274 -3.66 -48.93 -45.14
C SER A 274 -2.45 -49.77 -44.74
N GLY A 275 -2.39 -50.29 -43.51
CA GLY A 275 -1.26 -51.07 -43.00
C GLY A 275 0.00 -50.23 -42.69
N SER A 276 -0.08 -48.89 -42.81
CA SER A 276 1.06 -48.01 -42.62
C SER A 276 1.26 -47.60 -41.14
N LEU A 277 0.33 -47.93 -40.27
CA LEU A 277 0.37 -47.65 -38.83
C LEU A 277 0.01 -48.91 -38.04
N SER A 278 0.80 -49.25 -37.01
CA SER A 278 0.47 -50.39 -36.13
C SER A 278 -0.69 -50.06 -35.18
N ALA A 279 -1.48 -51.04 -34.79
CA ALA A 279 -2.53 -50.89 -33.80
C ALA A 279 -1.98 -50.31 -32.47
N ALA A 280 -0.82 -50.77 -32.02
CA ALA A 280 -0.16 -50.32 -30.81
C ALA A 280 0.20 -48.81 -30.86
N THR A 281 0.78 -48.38 -31.98
CA THR A 281 1.11 -46.96 -32.19
C THR A 281 -0.15 -46.11 -32.24
N PHE A 282 -1.19 -46.56 -32.95
CA PHE A 282 -2.46 -45.85 -33.07
C PHE A 282 -3.12 -45.62 -31.70
N ILE A 283 -3.21 -46.68 -30.89
CA ILE A 283 -3.78 -46.60 -29.54
C ILE A 283 -2.96 -45.64 -28.66
N THR A 284 -1.63 -45.80 -28.69
CA THR A 284 -0.74 -44.96 -27.87
C THR A 284 -0.89 -43.47 -28.22
N VAL A 285 -0.89 -43.14 -29.51
CA VAL A 285 -1.10 -41.75 -29.97
C VAL A 285 -2.46 -41.21 -29.55
N THR A 286 -3.52 -42.03 -29.72
CA THR A 286 -4.89 -41.66 -29.35
C THR A 286 -5.00 -41.31 -27.86
N VAL A 287 -4.44 -42.16 -27.00
CA VAL A 287 -4.50 -41.93 -25.53
C VAL A 287 -3.64 -40.74 -25.12
N LEU A 288 -2.42 -40.63 -25.63
CA LEU A 288 -1.49 -39.56 -25.25
C LEU A 288 -1.91 -38.18 -25.79
N SER A 289 -2.55 -38.12 -26.96
CA SER A 289 -3.03 -36.84 -27.52
C SER A 289 -4.04 -36.12 -26.62
N LEU A 290 -4.81 -36.89 -25.82
CA LEU A 290 -5.73 -36.30 -24.81
C LEU A 290 -5.00 -35.54 -23.69
N GLY A 291 -3.74 -35.90 -23.43
CA GLY A 291 -2.92 -35.24 -22.39
C GLY A 291 -2.33 -33.90 -22.80
N ILE A 292 -2.48 -33.44 -24.07
CA ILE A 292 -1.85 -32.23 -24.58
C ILE A 292 -2.68 -30.99 -24.25
N ALA A 293 -3.98 -31.03 -24.51
CA ALA A 293 -4.82 -29.84 -24.52
C ALA A 293 -5.09 -29.25 -23.12
N GLY A 294 -5.38 -30.12 -22.14
CA GLY A 294 -5.71 -29.68 -20.77
C GLY A 294 -4.65 -28.77 -20.14
N PRO A 295 -3.39 -29.17 -20.09
CA PRO A 295 -2.31 -28.32 -19.58
C PRO A 295 -2.12 -27.02 -20.37
N LEU A 296 -2.26 -27.02 -21.71
CA LEU A 296 -2.16 -25.81 -22.50
C LEU A 296 -3.28 -24.80 -22.17
N VAL A 297 -4.52 -25.29 -22.01
CA VAL A 297 -5.64 -24.45 -21.57
C VAL A 297 -5.37 -23.88 -20.17
N ALA A 298 -4.88 -24.70 -19.24
CA ALA A 298 -4.53 -24.24 -17.90
C ALA A 298 -3.44 -23.15 -17.92
N ALA A 299 -2.40 -23.32 -18.77
CA ALA A 299 -1.34 -22.31 -18.92
C ALA A 299 -1.86 -20.94 -19.40
N MET A 300 -2.93 -20.92 -20.20
CA MET A 300 -3.50 -19.67 -20.71
C MET A 300 -4.22 -18.87 -19.64
N PHE A 301 -4.85 -19.50 -18.65
CA PHE A 301 -5.50 -18.78 -17.56
C PHE A 301 -4.52 -17.95 -16.73
N PHE A 302 -3.23 -18.26 -16.76
CA PHE A 302 -2.19 -17.45 -16.10
C PHE A 302 -1.89 -16.11 -16.81
N THR A 303 -2.44 -15.88 -18.01
CA THR A 303 -2.24 -14.59 -18.71
C THR A 303 -2.78 -13.42 -17.91
N ASP A 304 -3.95 -13.56 -17.30
CA ASP A 304 -4.55 -12.55 -16.43
C ASP A 304 -3.69 -12.28 -15.20
N ASP A 305 -3.13 -13.34 -14.62
CA ASP A 305 -2.27 -13.23 -13.44
C ASP A 305 -0.94 -12.55 -13.77
N ILE A 306 -0.37 -12.80 -14.95
CA ILE A 306 0.83 -12.08 -15.43
C ILE A 306 0.52 -10.58 -15.64
N ALA A 307 -0.65 -10.26 -16.21
CA ALA A 307 -1.08 -8.87 -16.38
C ALA A 307 -1.29 -8.16 -15.04
N LYS A 308 -1.86 -8.84 -14.04
CA LYS A 308 -1.99 -8.33 -12.65
C LYS A 308 -0.63 -8.01 -12.04
N ILE A 309 0.36 -8.89 -12.19
CA ILE A 309 1.74 -8.63 -11.71
C ILE A 309 2.25 -7.30 -12.23
N GLY A 310 2.14 -7.07 -13.54
CA GLY A 310 2.60 -5.83 -14.17
C GLY A 310 1.91 -4.58 -13.60
N THR A 311 0.60 -4.63 -13.43
CA THR A 311 -0.20 -3.51 -12.89
C THR A 311 0.14 -3.24 -11.43
N VAL A 312 0.11 -4.26 -10.58
CA VAL A 312 0.38 -4.12 -9.15
C VAL A 312 1.81 -3.66 -8.88
N MET A 313 2.78 -4.22 -9.60
CA MET A 313 4.17 -3.78 -9.47
C MET A 313 4.37 -2.34 -9.93
N GLY A 314 3.63 -1.88 -10.95
CA GLY A 314 3.64 -0.48 -11.36
C GLY A 314 3.12 0.47 -10.26
N GLU A 315 2.06 0.09 -9.54
CA GLU A 315 1.54 0.86 -8.40
C GLU A 315 2.53 0.87 -7.22
N ILE A 316 3.13 -0.28 -6.89
CA ILE A 316 4.16 -0.39 -5.85
C ILE A 316 5.39 0.45 -6.20
N ASP A 317 5.84 0.42 -7.44
CA ASP A 317 6.94 1.26 -7.94
C ASP A 317 6.61 2.74 -7.84
N GLY A 318 5.36 3.13 -8.09
CA GLY A 318 4.89 4.49 -7.89
C GLY A 318 5.10 5.00 -6.46
N ILE A 319 4.93 4.13 -5.45
CA ILE A 319 5.19 4.48 -4.04
C ILE A 319 6.70 4.46 -3.75
N LEU A 320 7.40 3.40 -4.16
CA LEU A 320 8.81 3.20 -3.83
C LEU A 320 9.75 4.21 -4.51
N ASN A 321 9.37 4.74 -5.67
CA ASN A 321 10.15 5.72 -6.42
C ASN A 321 9.86 7.18 -6.00
N GLN A 322 8.96 7.41 -5.02
CA GLN A 322 8.77 8.75 -4.49
C GLN A 322 10.09 9.32 -3.94
N PRO A 323 10.38 10.60 -4.17
CA PRO A 323 11.57 11.22 -3.61
C PRO A 323 11.54 11.17 -2.09
N GLU A 324 12.67 10.85 -1.47
CA GLU A 324 12.84 10.85 -0.03
C GLU A 324 13.41 12.18 0.46
N LEU A 325 13.14 12.52 1.71
CA LEU A 325 13.89 13.57 2.42
C LEU A 325 15.30 13.03 2.68
N VAL A 326 16.26 13.48 1.86
CA VAL A 326 17.64 13.04 1.99
C VAL A 326 18.27 13.64 3.24
N ARG A 327 18.62 12.81 4.21
CA ARG A 327 19.26 13.17 5.46
C ARG A 327 20.45 12.25 5.73
N PRO A 328 21.51 12.72 6.42
CA PRO A 328 22.62 11.86 6.84
C PRO A 328 22.12 10.83 7.86
N GLU A 329 22.78 9.67 7.91
CA GLU A 329 22.48 8.63 8.91
C GLU A 329 23.12 8.93 10.28
N ARG A 330 24.21 9.72 10.29
CA ARG A 330 24.95 10.01 11.52
C ARG A 330 24.49 11.31 12.15
N LYS A 331 24.41 11.33 13.47
CA LYS A 331 24.20 12.55 14.25
C LYS A 331 25.41 13.48 14.09
N CYS A 332 25.14 14.78 14.05
CA CYS A 332 26.14 15.84 14.00
C CYS A 332 26.15 16.61 15.32
N ASP A 333 27.29 17.21 15.66
CA ASP A 333 27.40 18.11 16.82
C ASP A 333 26.81 19.48 16.46
N LEU A 334 25.98 20.01 17.35
CA LEU A 334 25.34 21.34 17.24
C LEU A 334 25.92 22.25 18.33
N GLN A 335 26.34 23.45 17.95
CA GLN A 335 26.91 24.40 18.90
C GLN A 335 25.87 25.02 19.83
N ASN A 336 24.67 25.24 19.30
CA ASN A 336 23.49 25.74 20.03
C ASN A 336 22.23 25.23 19.34
N LEU A 337 21.05 25.67 19.81
CA LEU A 337 19.76 25.29 19.22
C LEU A 337 18.94 26.51 18.77
N ASP A 338 19.60 27.60 18.41
CA ASP A 338 18.94 28.72 17.73
C ASP A 338 18.41 28.22 16.37
N ILE A 339 17.24 28.67 15.97
CA ILE A 339 16.67 28.31 14.67
C ILE A 339 16.72 29.57 13.80
N ALA A 340 17.34 29.48 12.64
CA ALA A 340 17.36 30.57 11.67
C ALA A 340 16.71 30.14 10.36
N LEU A 341 15.88 31.03 9.83
CA LEU A 341 15.29 30.95 8.50
C LEU A 341 15.90 32.08 7.68
N GLU A 342 16.51 31.78 6.55
CA GLU A 342 17.21 32.74 5.68
C GLU A 342 16.58 32.68 4.29
N ASN A 343 15.89 33.74 3.91
CA ASN A 343 15.20 33.91 2.63
C ASN A 343 14.40 32.65 2.24
N VAL A 344 13.59 32.14 3.18
CA VAL A 344 12.88 30.85 2.99
C VAL A 344 11.69 31.03 2.08
N HIS A 345 11.69 30.26 0.98
CA HIS A 345 10.60 30.10 0.04
C HIS A 345 10.01 28.70 0.13
N PHE A 346 8.69 28.59 -0.01
CA PHE A 346 8.03 27.30 -0.02
C PHE A 346 6.73 27.32 -0.82
N ALA A 347 6.52 26.27 -1.61
CA ALA A 347 5.28 26.01 -2.33
C ALA A 347 4.78 24.59 -2.06
N TYR A 348 3.46 24.45 -1.82
CA TYR A 348 2.78 23.17 -1.96
C TYR A 348 2.43 23.02 -3.44
N GLU A 349 3.05 22.11 -4.14
CA GLU A 349 2.91 21.97 -5.60
C GLU A 349 3.33 23.25 -6.37
N GLU A 350 2.39 23.90 -7.09
CA GLU A 350 2.66 25.12 -7.89
C GLU A 350 2.41 26.43 -7.13
N LYS A 351 1.67 26.37 -6.02
CA LYS A 351 1.28 27.60 -5.28
C LYS A 351 2.31 27.94 -4.21
N GLU A 352 3.03 29.04 -4.40
CA GLU A 352 3.95 29.57 -3.40
C GLU A 352 3.18 30.11 -2.17
N VAL A 353 3.56 29.59 -0.99
CA VAL A 353 2.94 29.92 0.30
C VAL A 353 3.86 30.81 1.14
N LEU A 354 5.17 30.62 1.10
CA LEU A 354 6.16 31.44 1.78
C LEU A 354 7.05 32.13 0.76
N LYS A 355 7.28 33.44 0.95
CA LYS A 355 7.89 34.31 -0.04
C LYS A 355 9.06 35.09 0.58
N GLY A 356 10.15 34.39 0.92
CA GLY A 356 11.35 34.99 1.51
C GLY A 356 11.14 35.31 2.99
N ILE A 357 11.10 34.30 3.84
CA ILE A 357 11.01 34.44 5.29
C ILE A 357 12.40 34.55 5.89
N ASP A 358 12.67 35.65 6.59
CA ASP A 358 13.89 35.88 7.37
C ASP A 358 13.54 36.03 8.86
N LEU A 359 13.94 35.02 9.67
CA LEU A 359 13.60 34.96 11.09
C LEU A 359 14.67 34.22 11.88
N THR A 360 14.98 34.70 13.06
CA THR A 360 15.76 33.98 14.07
C THR A 360 14.87 33.73 15.29
N ILE A 361 14.86 32.49 15.76
CA ILE A 361 14.18 32.02 16.97
C ILE A 361 15.27 31.61 17.97
N PRO A 362 15.54 32.41 19.00
CA PRO A 362 16.61 32.15 19.96
C PRO A 362 16.29 30.92 20.84
N GLN A 363 17.32 30.18 21.19
CA GLN A 363 17.23 29.04 22.10
C GLN A 363 16.67 29.48 23.48
N GLY A 364 15.74 28.68 24.02
CA GLY A 364 15.17 28.90 25.33
C GLY A 364 14.15 30.03 25.39
N LYS A 365 13.72 30.59 24.24
CA LYS A 365 12.77 31.69 24.12
C LYS A 365 11.43 31.22 23.56
N ILE A 366 10.39 32.00 23.85
CA ILE A 366 9.03 31.79 23.34
C ILE A 366 8.81 32.65 22.11
N THR A 367 8.59 32.06 20.96
CA THR A 367 8.22 32.73 19.71
C THR A 367 6.82 32.38 19.30
N ALA A 368 5.93 33.38 19.20
CA ALA A 368 4.55 33.18 18.80
C ALA A 368 4.31 33.66 17.35
N PHE A 369 3.71 32.80 16.51
CA PHE A 369 3.26 33.17 15.16
C PHE A 369 1.78 33.59 15.19
N VAL A 370 1.47 34.76 14.65
CA VAL A 370 0.12 35.31 14.54
C VAL A 370 -0.15 35.81 13.13
N GLY A 371 -1.42 35.92 12.75
CA GLY A 371 -1.83 36.44 11.45
C GLY A 371 -3.10 35.76 10.94
N PRO A 372 -3.68 36.23 9.83
CA PRO A 372 -4.90 35.69 9.24
C PRO A 372 -4.77 34.17 8.92
N SER A 373 -5.91 33.50 8.81
CA SER A 373 -5.92 32.10 8.36
C SER A 373 -5.31 32.01 6.95
N GLY A 374 -4.51 30.97 6.70
CA GLY A 374 -3.82 30.77 5.42
C GLY A 374 -2.59 31.65 5.19
N SER A 375 -2.12 32.42 6.17
CA SER A 375 -0.95 33.28 6.02
C SER A 375 0.41 32.57 5.98
N GLY A 376 0.47 31.26 6.28
CA GLY A 376 1.70 30.45 6.23
C GLY A 376 2.29 30.05 7.59
N LYS A 377 1.65 30.40 8.73
CA LYS A 377 2.15 30.10 10.09
C LYS A 377 2.45 28.63 10.33
N SER A 378 1.46 27.76 10.12
CA SER A 378 1.63 26.31 10.30
C SER A 378 2.61 25.72 9.28
N THR A 379 2.75 26.34 8.10
CA THR A 379 3.75 25.95 7.11
C THR A 379 5.16 26.22 7.62
N ILE A 380 5.43 27.39 8.23
CA ILE A 380 6.73 27.69 8.85
C ILE A 380 7.07 26.64 9.91
N ALA A 381 6.13 26.35 10.82
CA ALA A 381 6.33 25.38 11.88
C ALA A 381 6.61 23.96 11.35
N LYS A 382 5.89 23.53 10.31
CA LYS A 382 6.08 22.23 9.66
C LYS A 382 7.41 22.13 8.92
N LEU A 383 7.91 23.22 8.35
CA LEU A 383 9.24 23.28 7.73
C LEU A 383 10.36 23.22 8.77
N ILE A 384 10.21 23.90 9.91
CA ILE A 384 11.13 23.81 11.05
C ILE A 384 11.16 22.36 11.58
N ALA A 385 9.99 21.70 11.65
CA ALA A 385 9.89 20.27 12.02
C ALA A 385 10.41 19.32 10.93
N SER A 386 10.91 19.85 9.80
CA SER A 386 11.45 19.05 8.67
C SER A 386 10.45 18.04 8.06
N PHE A 387 9.15 18.37 8.10
CA PHE A 387 8.12 17.56 7.41
C PHE A 387 8.17 17.74 5.89
N TRP A 388 8.72 18.87 5.42
CA TRP A 388 9.04 19.19 4.03
C TRP A 388 10.39 19.88 3.96
N ASP A 389 11.02 19.83 2.79
CA ASP A 389 12.15 20.70 2.48
C ASP A 389 11.68 22.02 1.90
N VAL A 390 12.42 23.09 2.17
CA VAL A 390 12.19 24.41 1.55
C VAL A 390 12.44 24.33 0.04
N THR A 391 11.68 25.10 -0.75
CA THR A 391 11.88 25.23 -2.20
C THR A 391 12.99 26.23 -2.54
N GLY A 392 13.30 27.16 -1.64
CA GLY A 392 14.39 28.13 -1.72
C GLY A 392 14.79 28.61 -0.36
N GLY A 393 15.99 29.15 -0.21
CA GLY A 393 16.52 29.60 1.07
C GLY A 393 17.04 28.46 1.95
N LEU A 394 17.20 28.71 3.24
CA LEU A 394 17.83 27.81 4.19
C LEU A 394 17.12 27.87 5.56
N ILE A 395 16.99 26.72 6.21
CA ILE A 395 16.63 26.62 7.64
C ILE A 395 17.78 25.94 8.35
N THR A 396 18.26 26.53 9.44
CA THR A 396 19.32 25.98 10.28
C THR A 396 18.83 25.78 11.71
N ILE A 397 19.41 24.80 12.40
CA ILE A 397 19.37 24.63 13.84
C ILE A 397 20.82 24.70 14.33
N GLY A 398 21.12 25.72 15.13
CA GLY A 398 22.50 26.06 15.44
C GLY A 398 23.27 26.48 14.21
N ASP A 399 24.41 25.82 13.99
CA ASP A 399 25.32 26.05 12.85
C ASP A 399 25.06 25.13 11.65
N LYS A 400 24.06 24.24 11.70
CA LYS A 400 23.79 23.22 10.68
C LYS A 400 22.46 23.40 9.99
N SER A 401 22.46 23.20 8.68
CA SER A 401 21.22 23.07 7.92
C SER A 401 20.40 21.88 8.41
N VAL A 402 19.06 22.01 8.47
CA VAL A 402 18.17 20.87 8.78
C VAL A 402 18.38 19.69 7.82
N LYS A 403 18.91 19.94 6.61
CA LYS A 403 19.28 18.87 5.65
C LYS A 403 20.55 18.11 6.03
N GLU A 404 21.40 18.68 6.88
CA GLU A 404 22.64 18.08 7.37
C GLU A 404 22.47 17.37 8.71
N ILE A 405 21.29 17.46 9.32
CA ILE A 405 20.93 16.78 10.57
C ILE A 405 20.17 15.50 10.25
N SER A 406 20.52 14.39 10.91
CA SER A 406 19.84 13.10 10.70
C SER A 406 18.38 13.16 11.17
N ASN A 407 17.49 12.36 10.54
CA ASN A 407 16.09 12.32 10.94
C ASN A 407 15.91 11.93 12.42
N ASP A 408 16.70 10.99 12.91
CA ASP A 408 16.66 10.56 14.32
C ASP A 408 17.02 11.72 15.25
N GLN A 409 18.05 12.50 14.88
CA GLN A 409 18.45 13.66 15.68
C GLN A 409 17.40 14.77 15.63
N LEU A 410 16.81 15.08 14.48
CA LEU A 410 15.72 16.05 14.37
C LEU A 410 14.51 15.61 15.19
N ASN A 411 14.19 14.32 15.15
CA ASN A 411 13.13 13.76 15.98
C ASN A 411 13.44 13.88 17.48
N ASP A 412 14.68 13.67 17.90
CA ASP A 412 15.07 13.86 19.32
C ASP A 412 14.98 15.33 19.73
N LEU A 413 15.32 16.26 18.83
CA LEU A 413 15.38 17.70 19.11
C LEU A 413 14.01 18.38 19.15
N ILE A 414 13.04 17.92 18.35
CA ILE A 414 11.77 18.61 18.15
C ILE A 414 10.59 17.76 18.63
N SER A 415 9.75 18.35 19.47
CA SER A 415 8.44 17.82 19.85
C SER A 415 7.34 18.64 19.17
N TYR A 416 6.53 18.00 18.32
CA TYR A 416 5.45 18.66 17.58
C TYR A 416 4.09 18.20 18.09
N VAL A 417 3.29 19.15 18.60
CA VAL A 417 1.89 18.92 18.99
C VAL A 417 1.01 19.50 17.90
N SER A 418 0.37 18.63 17.13
CA SER A 418 -0.50 19.03 16.02
C SER A 418 -1.91 19.41 16.49
N GLN A 419 -2.64 20.12 15.63
CA GLN A 419 -4.03 20.48 15.84
C GLN A 419 -4.95 19.25 15.97
N ASP A 420 -4.72 18.21 15.16
CA ASP A 420 -5.61 17.04 15.07
C ASP A 420 -5.50 16.05 16.23
N ASN A 421 -4.46 16.14 17.07
CA ASN A 421 -4.24 15.33 18.28
C ASN A 421 -4.59 13.85 18.11
N TYR A 422 -4.04 13.21 17.06
CA TYR A 422 -4.35 11.83 16.70
C TYR A 422 -3.92 10.84 17.79
N LEU A 423 -4.83 9.93 18.16
CA LEU A 423 -4.56 8.81 19.07
C LEU A 423 -4.71 7.48 18.32
N PHE A 424 -3.79 6.56 18.60
CA PHE A 424 -3.86 5.19 18.08
C PHE A 424 -4.90 4.39 18.83
N ASN A 425 -5.51 3.42 18.16
CA ASN A 425 -6.45 2.46 18.76
C ASN A 425 -5.69 1.50 19.69
N ASP A 426 -5.28 2.02 20.84
CA ASP A 426 -4.49 1.36 21.87
C ASP A 426 -4.89 1.94 23.23
N THR A 427 -4.29 1.45 24.32
CA THR A 427 -4.56 1.98 25.66
C THR A 427 -4.11 3.43 25.79
N VAL A 428 -4.70 4.17 26.73
CA VAL A 428 -4.25 5.52 27.09
C VAL A 428 -2.77 5.51 27.49
N ARG A 429 -2.35 4.51 28.29
CA ARG A 429 -0.96 4.31 28.69
C ARG A 429 -0.01 4.23 27.51
N ASN A 430 -0.30 3.38 26.55
CA ASN A 430 0.52 3.19 25.36
C ASN A 430 0.52 4.44 24.47
N ASN A 431 -0.61 5.12 24.37
CA ASN A 431 -0.69 6.38 23.66
C ASN A 431 0.22 7.46 24.25
N ILE A 432 0.34 7.58 25.56
CA ILE A 432 1.29 8.49 26.22
C ILE A 432 2.73 7.99 26.04
N ARG A 433 2.97 6.67 26.23
CA ARG A 433 4.30 6.04 26.12
C ARG A 433 4.94 6.21 24.73
N MET A 434 4.17 6.50 23.68
CA MET A 434 4.73 6.82 22.36
C MET A 434 5.75 7.97 22.39
N GLY A 435 5.67 8.88 23.36
CA GLY A 435 6.67 9.93 23.53
C GLY A 435 8.07 9.41 23.89
N LYS A 436 8.15 8.26 24.59
CA LYS A 436 9.37 7.56 24.98
C LYS A 436 9.04 6.09 25.18
N PRO A 437 9.25 5.22 24.16
CA PRO A 437 8.84 3.80 24.20
C PRO A 437 9.38 3.00 25.40
N GLU A 438 10.57 3.35 25.92
CA GLU A 438 11.22 2.69 27.04
C GLU A 438 10.74 3.21 28.41
N ALA A 439 9.80 4.16 28.45
CA ALA A 439 9.31 4.74 29.70
C ALA A 439 8.57 3.68 30.54
N SER A 440 8.89 3.66 31.83
CA SER A 440 8.17 2.84 32.81
C SER A 440 6.75 3.34 33.04
N ASP A 441 5.89 2.48 33.58
CA ASP A 441 4.52 2.85 33.94
C ASP A 441 4.49 4.03 34.93
N SER A 442 5.42 4.06 35.87
CA SER A 442 5.58 5.15 36.86
C SER A 442 5.90 6.48 36.17
N GLU A 443 6.81 6.49 35.16
CA GLU A 443 7.12 7.70 34.39
C GLU A 443 5.89 8.21 33.61
N VAL A 444 5.15 7.29 32.98
CA VAL A 444 3.91 7.61 32.26
C VAL A 444 2.89 8.24 33.21
N GLU A 445 2.69 7.68 34.41
CA GLU A 445 1.74 8.19 35.39
C GLU A 445 2.16 9.55 35.97
N GLN A 446 3.46 9.76 36.21
CA GLN A 446 3.98 11.05 36.65
C GLN A 446 3.72 12.13 35.60
N ILE A 447 3.99 11.85 34.34
CA ILE A 447 3.71 12.77 33.23
C ILE A 447 2.21 13.00 33.06
N ALA A 448 1.38 11.98 33.20
CA ALA A 448 -0.07 12.13 33.13
C ALA A 448 -0.60 13.06 34.25
N LYS A 449 -0.04 13.00 35.46
CA LYS A 449 -0.34 13.94 36.55
C LYS A 449 0.12 15.37 36.20
N ALA A 450 1.33 15.50 35.67
CA ALA A 450 1.88 16.79 35.30
C ALA A 450 1.14 17.49 34.14
N SER A 451 0.55 16.72 33.24
CA SER A 451 -0.23 17.20 32.07
C SER A 451 -1.73 17.33 32.33
N GLY A 452 -2.20 17.08 33.56
CA GLY A 452 -3.63 17.12 33.90
C GLY A 452 -4.45 15.97 33.27
N CYS A 453 -3.78 14.86 32.90
CA CYS A 453 -4.46 13.70 32.36
C CYS A 453 -4.97 12.73 33.42
N HIS A 454 -4.29 12.65 34.56
CA HIS A 454 -4.48 11.59 35.55
C HIS A 454 -5.92 11.47 36.03
N GLU A 455 -6.57 12.59 36.36
CA GLU A 455 -7.91 12.58 36.93
C GLU A 455 -8.94 12.04 35.95
N PHE A 456 -8.96 12.51 34.69
CA PHE A 456 -9.92 11.98 33.73
C PHE A 456 -9.61 10.54 33.36
N ILE A 457 -8.31 10.14 33.31
CA ILE A 457 -7.92 8.74 33.03
C ILE A 457 -8.48 7.82 34.11
N MET A 458 -8.37 8.20 35.39
CA MET A 458 -8.87 7.39 36.50
C MET A 458 -10.41 7.28 36.51
N ASN A 459 -11.11 8.20 35.85
CA ASN A 459 -12.56 8.14 35.67
C ASN A 459 -13.01 7.27 34.47
N LEU A 460 -12.08 6.80 33.63
CA LEU A 460 -12.39 5.86 32.57
C LEU A 460 -12.59 4.45 33.13
N GLU A 461 -13.39 3.64 32.45
CA GLU A 461 -13.81 2.29 32.91
C GLU A 461 -12.63 1.37 33.31
N HIS A 462 -11.51 1.46 32.57
CA HIS A 462 -10.29 0.67 32.84
C HIS A 462 -9.06 1.55 33.12
N GLY A 463 -9.25 2.81 33.51
CA GLY A 463 -8.17 3.74 33.80
C GLY A 463 -7.16 3.84 32.65
N TYR A 464 -5.89 3.69 32.95
CA TYR A 464 -4.80 3.74 31.95
C TYR A 464 -4.88 2.65 30.88
N GLU A 465 -5.53 1.53 31.18
CA GLU A 465 -5.69 0.40 30.23
C GLU A 465 -6.93 0.55 29.33
N THR A 466 -7.66 1.65 29.43
CA THR A 466 -8.78 1.95 28.55
C THR A 466 -8.29 2.13 27.12
N VAL A 467 -8.86 1.38 26.17
CA VAL A 467 -8.60 1.52 24.74
C VAL A 467 -9.41 2.69 24.19
N VAL A 468 -8.73 3.66 23.58
CA VAL A 468 -9.34 4.95 23.20
C VAL A 468 -10.17 4.92 21.91
N GLY A 469 -10.18 3.79 21.20
CA GLY A 469 -10.84 3.67 19.89
C GLY A 469 -10.03 4.30 18.75
N GLY A 470 -10.52 4.12 17.51
CA GLY A 470 -9.87 4.70 16.33
C GLY A 470 -9.86 6.24 16.40
N ALA A 471 -8.70 6.85 16.21
CA ALA A 471 -8.47 8.31 16.32
C ALA A 471 -8.90 8.91 17.66
N GLY A 472 -9.04 8.10 18.73
CA GLY A 472 -9.48 8.57 20.05
C GLY A 472 -10.97 8.88 20.13
N GLY A 473 -11.81 8.18 19.36
CA GLY A 473 -13.24 8.46 19.25
C GLY A 473 -14.04 8.40 20.55
N HIS A 474 -13.49 7.77 21.60
CA HIS A 474 -14.12 7.68 22.92
C HIS A 474 -13.73 8.81 23.87
N LEU A 475 -12.87 9.75 23.43
CA LEU A 475 -12.39 10.88 24.24
C LEU A 475 -12.84 12.21 23.66
N SER A 476 -13.06 13.19 24.54
CA SER A 476 -13.31 14.58 24.15
C SER A 476 -12.08 15.22 23.46
N GLY A 477 -12.28 16.33 22.75
CA GLY A 477 -11.20 17.06 22.11
C GLY A 477 -10.10 17.51 23.11
N GLY A 478 -10.51 18.01 24.29
CA GLY A 478 -9.59 18.44 25.34
C GLY A 478 -8.81 17.30 25.99
N GLU A 479 -9.40 16.10 26.14
CA GLU A 479 -8.73 14.91 26.65
C GLU A 479 -7.68 14.40 25.66
N ARG A 480 -8.02 14.35 24.36
CA ARG A 480 -7.05 13.99 23.31
C ARG A 480 -5.86 14.95 23.30
N GLN A 481 -6.13 16.24 23.43
CA GLN A 481 -5.11 17.27 23.47
C GLN A 481 -4.17 17.12 24.68
N ARG A 482 -4.72 16.89 25.89
CA ARG A 482 -3.90 16.64 27.09
C ARG A 482 -3.00 15.41 26.91
N ILE A 483 -3.49 14.33 26.27
CA ILE A 483 -2.66 13.16 25.95
C ILE A 483 -1.55 13.54 24.97
N ALA A 484 -1.81 14.35 23.94
CA ALA A 484 -0.78 14.81 23.02
C ALA A 484 0.30 15.67 23.73
N ILE A 485 -0.11 16.53 24.67
CA ILE A 485 0.81 17.28 25.52
C ILE A 485 1.62 16.33 26.42
N ALA A 486 0.98 15.32 27.01
CA ALA A 486 1.67 14.30 27.80
C ALA A 486 2.74 13.54 26.99
N ARG A 487 2.44 13.19 25.74
CA ARG A 487 3.46 12.63 24.80
C ARG A 487 4.65 13.56 24.64
N ALA A 488 4.39 14.85 24.41
CA ALA A 488 5.44 15.85 24.22
C ALA A 488 6.27 16.06 25.51
N MET A 489 5.63 16.01 26.69
CA MET A 489 6.31 16.08 27.99
C MET A 489 7.19 14.87 28.23
N LEU A 490 6.69 13.66 27.94
CA LEU A 490 7.42 12.42 28.12
C LEU A 490 8.64 12.34 27.18
N LYS A 491 8.51 12.81 25.94
CA LYS A 491 9.59 12.93 24.96
C LYS A 491 10.70 13.88 25.43
N ASN A 492 10.34 14.93 26.13
CA ASN A 492 11.24 15.92 26.72
C ASN A 492 12.23 16.60 25.73
N ALA A 493 11.82 16.83 24.50
CA ALA A 493 12.65 17.50 23.47
C ALA A 493 12.96 18.96 23.85
N PRO A 494 14.15 19.51 23.48
CA PRO A 494 14.54 20.88 23.78
C PRO A 494 13.78 21.95 22.99
N ILE A 495 13.20 21.60 21.82
CA ILE A 495 12.38 22.46 20.99
C ILE A 495 10.96 21.90 20.99
N VAL A 496 9.99 22.73 21.31
CA VAL A 496 8.56 22.38 21.32
C VAL A 496 7.81 23.25 20.33
N ILE A 497 7.05 22.63 19.46
CA ILE A 497 6.17 23.32 18.51
C ILE A 497 4.73 22.97 18.85
N LEU A 498 3.90 23.99 19.09
CA LEU A 498 2.49 23.86 19.38
C LEU A 498 1.67 24.50 18.25
N ASP A 499 0.93 23.67 17.50
CA ASP A 499 0.06 24.14 16.42
C ASP A 499 -1.40 24.14 16.92
N GLU A 500 -1.95 25.32 17.20
CA GLU A 500 -3.34 25.55 17.67
C GLU A 500 -3.75 24.77 18.94
N ALA A 501 -2.91 24.73 19.93
CA ALA A 501 -3.10 23.93 21.13
C ALA A 501 -4.33 24.26 22.01
N THR A 502 -5.22 25.21 21.65
CA THR A 502 -6.34 25.63 22.53
C THR A 502 -7.68 25.90 21.81
N SER A 503 -7.86 25.44 20.56
CA SER A 503 -8.99 25.89 19.73
C SER A 503 -10.36 25.25 20.03
N TYR A 504 -10.42 24.14 20.78
CA TYR A 504 -11.67 23.36 20.98
C TYR A 504 -11.98 23.01 22.45
N THR A 505 -11.51 23.79 23.42
CA THR A 505 -11.67 23.44 24.84
C THR A 505 -12.60 24.39 25.58
N ASP A 506 -13.39 23.84 26.52
CA ASP A 506 -14.18 24.59 27.49
C ASP A 506 -13.26 25.40 28.42
N PRO A 507 -13.72 26.52 29.01
CA PRO A 507 -12.90 27.39 29.84
C PRO A 507 -12.17 26.67 31.01
N GLU A 508 -12.79 25.68 31.63
CA GLU A 508 -12.17 24.88 32.71
C GLU A 508 -11.00 24.03 32.21
N ASN A 509 -11.17 23.37 31.06
CA ASN A 509 -10.14 22.59 30.41
C ASN A 509 -9.00 23.48 29.88
N GLU A 510 -9.29 24.71 29.47
CA GLU A 510 -8.28 25.66 28.99
C GLU A 510 -7.23 25.96 30.05
N ALA A 511 -7.64 26.22 31.30
CA ALA A 511 -6.72 26.50 32.41
C ALA A 511 -5.76 25.32 32.67
N VAL A 512 -6.29 24.09 32.67
CA VAL A 512 -5.48 22.86 32.88
C VAL A 512 -4.48 22.69 31.73
N ILE A 513 -4.90 22.92 30.49
CA ILE A 513 -4.03 22.83 29.32
C ILE A 513 -2.94 23.89 29.34
N GLN A 514 -3.25 25.15 29.73
CA GLN A 514 -2.26 26.22 29.85
C GLN A 514 -1.22 25.91 30.93
N GLU A 515 -1.63 25.34 32.05
CA GLU A 515 -0.70 24.91 33.09
C GLU A 515 0.21 23.77 32.59
N ALA A 516 -0.35 22.80 31.90
CA ALA A 516 0.41 21.69 31.28
C ALA A 516 1.43 22.23 30.24
N ILE A 517 1.03 23.18 29.38
CA ILE A 517 1.91 23.84 28.41
C ILE A 517 3.03 24.60 29.13
N SER A 518 2.72 25.37 30.17
CA SER A 518 3.74 26.10 30.96
C SER A 518 4.78 25.14 31.57
N ARG A 519 4.34 23.99 32.08
CA ARG A 519 5.25 22.96 32.58
C ARG A 519 6.09 22.31 31.47
N LEU A 520 5.47 22.02 30.32
CA LEU A 520 6.14 21.42 29.14
C LEU A 520 7.28 22.28 28.65
N THR A 521 7.08 23.62 28.64
CA THR A 521 7.94 24.57 27.93
C THR A 521 9.04 25.17 28.81
N LYS A 522 9.01 24.93 30.12
CA LYS A 522 9.98 25.50 31.07
C LYS A 522 11.43 25.18 30.67
N GLY A 523 12.20 26.21 30.33
CA GLY A 523 13.61 26.12 29.96
C GLY A 523 13.84 25.58 28.54
N LYS A 524 12.82 25.50 27.69
CA LYS A 524 12.90 25.04 26.31
C LYS A 524 12.60 26.16 25.31
N THR A 525 13.00 25.96 24.06
CA THR A 525 12.56 26.81 22.96
C THR A 525 11.12 26.43 22.60
N LEU A 526 10.23 27.43 22.66
CA LEU A 526 8.82 27.24 22.35
C LEU A 526 8.42 28.01 21.10
N ILE A 527 7.81 27.33 20.15
CA ILE A 527 7.18 27.88 18.98
C ILE A 527 5.67 27.67 19.10
N VAL A 528 4.88 28.75 19.13
CA VAL A 528 3.41 28.67 19.25
C VAL A 528 2.76 29.25 18.01
N ILE A 529 1.85 28.54 17.39
CA ILE A 529 0.93 29.08 16.40
C ILE A 529 -0.36 29.42 17.13
N ALA A 530 -0.60 30.73 17.33
CA ALA A 530 -1.69 31.21 18.16
C ALA A 530 -2.91 31.64 17.34
N HIS A 531 -4.08 31.15 17.73
CA HIS A 531 -5.39 31.67 17.32
C HIS A 531 -6.00 32.60 18.35
N ARG A 532 -5.54 32.53 19.60
CA ARG A 532 -5.96 33.44 20.69
C ARG A 532 -4.80 34.32 21.10
N LEU A 533 -4.91 35.62 20.80
CA LEU A 533 -3.84 36.57 21.08
C LEU A 533 -3.60 36.77 22.58
N SER A 534 -4.62 36.54 23.42
CA SER A 534 -4.49 36.69 24.89
C SER A 534 -3.54 35.66 25.54
N THR A 535 -3.22 34.56 24.86
CA THR A 535 -2.35 33.51 25.41
C THR A 535 -0.86 33.72 25.11
N ILE A 536 -0.51 34.73 24.31
CA ILE A 536 0.84 34.94 23.82
C ILE A 536 1.42 36.33 24.18
N THR A 537 0.72 37.09 25.01
CA THR A 537 1.17 38.43 25.44
C THR A 537 2.55 38.41 26.11
N ASP A 538 2.87 37.34 26.82
CA ASP A 538 4.13 37.18 27.54
C ASP A 538 5.22 36.48 26.69
N SER A 539 5.02 36.34 25.37
CA SER A 539 6.02 35.79 24.47
C SER A 539 7.22 36.70 24.32
N ASP A 540 8.43 36.12 24.31
CA ASP A 540 9.66 36.90 24.09
C ASP A 540 9.67 37.57 22.71
N GLN A 541 9.05 36.90 21.72
CA GLN A 541 8.91 37.42 20.36
C GLN A 541 7.55 37.01 19.76
N ILE A 542 6.86 37.92 19.15
CA ILE A 542 5.65 37.69 18.35
C ILE A 542 5.98 38.03 16.90
N VAL A 543 5.67 37.12 15.98
CA VAL A 543 5.91 37.26 14.54
C VAL A 543 4.57 37.34 13.83
N VAL A 544 4.31 38.49 13.21
CA VAL A 544 3.08 38.74 12.44
C VAL A 544 3.28 38.31 10.99
N VAL A 545 2.57 37.27 10.56
CA VAL A 545 2.67 36.70 9.21
C VAL A 545 1.42 37.07 8.41
N LYS A 546 1.61 37.58 7.19
CA LYS A 546 0.54 37.88 6.23
C LYS A 546 1.00 37.54 4.80
N ASP A 547 0.14 36.89 4.04
CA ASP A 547 0.35 36.59 2.61
C ASP A 547 1.71 35.93 2.30
N GLY A 548 2.22 35.12 3.24
CA GLY A 548 3.48 34.36 3.10
C GLY A 548 4.73 35.17 3.43
N THR A 549 4.61 36.36 4.05
CA THR A 549 5.73 37.21 4.46
C THR A 549 5.61 37.64 5.93
N ILE A 550 6.74 37.99 6.57
CA ILE A 550 6.74 38.61 7.91
C ILE A 550 6.47 40.08 7.75
N GLN A 551 5.39 40.57 8.37
CA GLN A 551 5.01 41.97 8.37
C GLN A 551 5.70 42.77 9.49
N ALA A 552 5.79 42.15 10.66
CA ALA A 552 6.45 42.72 11.83
C ALA A 552 6.87 41.63 12.80
N LYS A 553 7.86 41.91 13.64
CA LYS A 553 8.28 41.08 14.77
C LYS A 553 8.67 41.97 15.95
N GLY A 554 8.31 41.54 17.17
CA GLY A 554 8.60 42.27 18.40
C GLY A 554 7.82 41.74 19.59
N THR A 555 7.83 42.44 20.69
CA THR A 555 7.01 42.17 21.87
C THR A 555 5.56 42.61 21.66
N HIS A 556 4.66 42.18 22.53
CA HIS A 556 3.26 42.59 22.51
C HIS A 556 3.08 44.11 22.50
N GLU A 557 3.81 44.83 23.39
CA GLU A 557 3.71 46.26 23.53
C GLU A 557 4.26 47.03 22.31
N GLU A 558 5.35 46.53 21.71
CA GLU A 558 5.93 47.11 20.49
C GLU A 558 4.96 46.96 19.31
N LEU A 559 4.43 45.77 19.12
CA LEU A 559 3.56 45.48 17.98
C LEU A 559 2.20 46.17 18.08
N LEU A 560 1.68 46.41 19.27
CA LEU A 560 0.47 47.22 19.46
C LEU A 560 0.66 48.67 18.97
N LYS A 561 1.88 49.19 19.07
CA LYS A 561 2.20 50.58 18.66
C LYS A 561 2.59 50.67 17.19
N GLU A 562 3.35 49.69 16.70
CA GLU A 562 4.06 49.76 15.41
C GLU A 562 3.39 48.97 14.28
N CYS A 563 2.55 47.99 14.59
CA CYS A 563 1.93 47.12 13.59
C CYS A 563 0.41 47.28 13.57
N SER A 564 -0.11 47.98 12.58
CA SER A 564 -1.55 48.20 12.43
C SER A 564 -2.35 46.91 12.29
N LEU A 565 -1.79 45.89 11.62
CA LEU A 565 -2.43 44.58 11.47
C LEU A 565 -2.57 43.91 12.85
N TYR A 566 -1.50 43.90 13.66
CA TYR A 566 -1.54 43.28 14.98
C TYR A 566 -2.53 44.04 15.91
N HIS A 567 -2.53 45.35 15.87
CA HIS A 567 -3.48 46.19 16.62
C HIS A 567 -4.94 45.86 16.23
N THR A 568 -5.23 45.78 14.94
CA THR A 568 -6.58 45.43 14.45
C THR A 568 -7.00 44.04 14.92
N MET A 569 -6.11 43.05 14.83
CA MET A 569 -6.38 41.67 15.30
C MET A 569 -6.59 41.61 16.81
N TRP A 570 -5.82 42.36 17.58
CA TRP A 570 -5.96 42.47 19.03
C TRP A 570 -7.30 43.09 19.44
N THR A 571 -7.67 44.24 18.85
CA THR A 571 -8.95 44.88 19.10
C THR A 571 -10.13 43.98 18.79
N ALA A 572 -10.12 43.37 17.62
CA ALA A 572 -11.16 42.43 17.24
C ALA A 572 -11.27 41.22 18.19
N HIS A 573 -10.12 40.77 18.75
CA HIS A 573 -10.11 39.65 19.72
C HIS A 573 -10.69 40.09 21.07
N MET A 574 -10.41 41.32 21.53
CA MET A 574 -10.92 41.86 22.79
C MET A 574 -12.42 42.15 22.70
N ASP A 575 -12.89 42.76 21.61
CA ASP A 575 -14.32 43.01 21.35
C ASP A 575 -15.13 41.71 21.37
N ALA A 576 -14.61 40.66 20.75
CA ALA A 576 -15.25 39.33 20.74
C ALA A 576 -15.29 38.68 22.14
N LYS A 577 -14.39 39.03 23.05
CA LYS A 577 -14.34 38.54 24.43
C LYS A 577 -15.35 39.26 25.32
N GLU A 578 -15.52 40.58 25.15
CA GLU A 578 -16.51 41.37 25.88
C GLU A 578 -17.96 40.98 25.54
N VAL A 579 -18.24 40.66 24.27
CA VAL A 579 -19.57 40.19 23.82
C VAL A 579 -19.93 38.81 24.39
N LYS A 580 -18.96 37.99 24.76
CA LYS A 580 -19.20 36.65 25.39
C LYS A 580 -19.39 36.72 26.91
N THR A 581 -19.15 37.87 27.53
CA THR A 581 -19.27 38.07 28.99
C THR A 581 -20.58 38.75 29.39
N VAL A 582 -21.40 39.14 28.42
CA VAL A 582 -22.76 39.65 28.58
C VAL A 582 -23.76 38.55 28.17
#